data_cc911584447d833a379b0902a081a0e2
#
_entry.id   cc911584447d833a379b0902a081a0e2
#
_cell.length_a   1.000
_cell.length_b   1.000
_cell.length_c   1.000
_cell.angle_alpha   90.00
_cell.angle_beta   90.00
_cell.angle_gamma   90.00
#
_symmetry.space_group_name_H-M   'P 1'
#
loop_
_entity.id
_entity.type
_entity.pdbx_description
1 polymer ?
#
loop_
_entity_poly.entity_id
_entity_poly.type
_entity_poly.pdbx_seq_one_letter_code
_entity_poly.pdbx_strand_id
1 'polypeptide(L)'
;IVSLTTIFLVSLIPSLYFDDDFDAYFDRVDDWVEVKNIVNDEFGSSFFIFANMDSGEIDGITDPNYLNKLDEFATWLESQDEVVTVSTVADVIKTLNKNMNAGSDDFYSIPNNKALNAQYFLMYEFSVPYGMDLKNQMTANKSESRLLIRLNNFTSIQSKAFHQRTKKWIDDNLGSYKSDGIVGIPVMFPYVYQENTQGLIRGLIFSFGIIIVVIGVTLRSVRFGLISVVPNVVPFLLAYGVLSIFTKVVTFSHTVAILIAIGL
;
A
#
# COMPACT_ATOMS: atom_id res chain seq x y z
N ILE A 1 -44.19 2.45 13.04
CA ILE A 1 -43.19 1.37 13.10
C ILE A 1 -42.12 1.61 12.05
N VAL A 2 -42.44 1.69 10.75
CA VAL A 2 -41.47 1.87 9.65
C VAL A 2 -40.57 3.09 9.90
N SER A 3 -41.15 4.25 10.23
CA SER A 3 -40.35 5.47 10.45
C SER A 3 -39.39 5.35 11.64
N LEU A 4 -39.78 4.67 12.71
CA LEU A 4 -38.88 4.42 13.86
C LEU A 4 -37.76 3.48 13.52
N THR A 5 -38.05 2.42 12.77
CA THR A 5 -37.01 1.47 12.30
C THR A 5 -36.02 2.16 11.37
N THR A 6 -36.50 3.02 10.46
CA THR A 6 -35.62 3.80 9.56
C THR A 6 -34.72 4.74 10.36
N ILE A 7 -35.25 5.50 11.30
CA ILE A 7 -34.46 6.40 12.16
C ILE A 7 -33.40 5.64 12.94
N PHE A 8 -33.79 4.49 13.54
CA PHE A 8 -32.84 3.64 14.26
C PHE A 8 -31.69 3.15 13.37
N LEU A 9 -31.99 2.59 12.19
CA LEU A 9 -30.99 2.10 11.27
C LEU A 9 -30.07 3.21 10.79
N VAL A 10 -30.62 4.37 10.43
CA VAL A 10 -29.83 5.54 9.98
C VAL A 10 -28.92 6.06 11.11
N SER A 11 -29.33 5.97 12.37
CA SER A 11 -28.50 6.38 13.51
C SER A 11 -27.23 5.51 13.71
N LEU A 12 -27.21 4.33 13.13
CA LEU A 12 -26.05 3.42 13.19
C LEU A 12 -25.01 3.70 12.10
N ILE A 13 -25.37 4.38 11.00
CA ILE A 13 -24.49 4.66 9.88
C ILE A 13 -23.19 5.40 10.29
N PRO A 14 -23.19 6.39 11.20
CA PRO A 14 -21.98 7.06 11.64
C PRO A 14 -20.94 6.16 12.29
N SER A 15 -21.30 4.95 12.67
CA SER A 15 -20.37 3.96 13.22
C SER A 15 -19.60 3.19 12.15
N LEU A 16 -19.96 3.34 10.88
CA LEU A 16 -19.28 2.73 9.74
C LEU A 16 -18.07 3.55 9.36
N TYR A 17 -17.00 2.85 9.02
CA TYR A 17 -15.81 3.47 8.41
C TYR A 17 -15.42 2.70 7.15
N PHE A 18 -14.85 3.44 6.20
CA PHE A 18 -14.41 2.86 4.94
C PHE A 18 -12.98 2.35 5.11
N ASP A 19 -12.82 1.04 4.97
CA ASP A 19 -11.53 0.38 4.91
C ASP A 19 -11.62 -0.81 3.94
N ASP A 20 -10.50 -1.20 3.38
CA ASP A 20 -10.46 -2.29 2.44
C ASP A 20 -9.20 -3.11 2.65
N ASP A 21 -9.35 -4.42 2.57
CA ASP A 21 -8.28 -5.39 2.63
C ASP A 21 -8.21 -6.10 1.27
N PHE A 22 -7.08 -5.95 0.58
CA PHE A 22 -6.86 -6.60 -0.70
C PHE A 22 -6.98 -8.12 -0.60
N ASP A 23 -6.50 -8.69 0.48
CA ASP A 23 -6.52 -10.13 0.72
C ASP A 23 -7.94 -10.68 0.86
N ALA A 24 -8.83 -9.92 1.49
CA ALA A 24 -10.21 -10.33 1.72
C ALA A 24 -11.01 -10.60 0.43
N TYR A 25 -10.57 -10.06 -0.71
CA TYR A 25 -11.18 -10.37 -2.02
C TYR A 25 -10.92 -11.80 -2.47
N PHE A 26 -9.86 -12.43 -2.01
CA PHE A 26 -9.40 -13.74 -2.43
C PHE A 26 -9.56 -14.83 -1.36
N ASP A 27 -10.07 -14.50 -0.18
CA ASP A 27 -10.23 -15.45 0.95
C ASP A 27 -11.11 -16.66 0.64
N ARG A 28 -11.90 -16.62 -0.43
CA ARG A 28 -12.76 -17.72 -0.88
C ARG A 28 -12.17 -18.55 -2.03
N VAL A 29 -10.95 -18.25 -2.44
CA VAL A 29 -10.23 -18.98 -3.48
C VAL A 29 -9.24 -19.90 -2.78
N ASP A 30 -9.62 -21.18 -2.62
CA ASP A 30 -8.87 -22.15 -1.83
C ASP A 30 -7.40 -22.25 -2.24
N ASP A 31 -7.13 -22.33 -3.54
CA ASP A 31 -5.75 -22.38 -4.07
C ASP A 31 -4.94 -21.13 -3.71
N TRP A 32 -5.58 -19.95 -3.70
CA TRP A 32 -4.92 -18.70 -3.31
C TRP A 32 -4.58 -18.70 -1.83
N VAL A 33 -5.51 -19.12 -0.99
CA VAL A 33 -5.33 -19.16 0.47
C VAL A 33 -4.22 -20.14 0.84
N GLU A 34 -4.19 -21.32 0.20
CA GLU A 34 -3.15 -22.32 0.42
C GLU A 34 -1.76 -21.77 0.03
N VAL A 35 -1.61 -21.23 -1.18
CA VAL A 35 -0.33 -20.66 -1.65
C VAL A 35 0.11 -19.49 -0.76
N LYS A 36 -0.82 -18.60 -0.39
CA LYS A 36 -0.53 -17.48 0.51
C LYS A 36 0.00 -17.95 1.87
N ASN A 37 -0.63 -18.96 2.46
CA ASN A 37 -0.21 -19.51 3.74
C ASN A 37 1.20 -20.12 3.65
N ILE A 38 1.46 -20.92 2.60
CA ILE A 38 2.80 -21.48 2.36
C ILE A 38 3.85 -20.36 2.24
N VAL A 39 3.56 -19.32 1.46
CA VAL A 39 4.49 -18.20 1.28
C VAL A 39 4.70 -17.42 2.59
N ASN A 40 3.66 -17.22 3.38
CA ASN A 40 3.79 -16.53 4.67
C ASN A 40 4.58 -17.38 5.68
N ASP A 41 4.35 -18.68 5.72
CA ASP A 41 5.01 -19.59 6.66
C ASP A 41 6.50 -19.78 6.32
N GLU A 42 6.83 -19.91 5.03
CA GLU A 42 8.19 -20.20 4.57
C GLU A 42 9.04 -18.94 4.32
N PHE A 43 8.42 -17.84 3.88
CA PHE A 43 9.11 -16.60 3.50
C PHE A 43 8.76 -15.40 4.38
N GLY A 44 7.92 -15.58 5.38
CA GLY A 44 7.53 -14.55 6.35
C GLY A 44 6.49 -13.55 5.86
N SER A 45 6.29 -13.41 4.54
CA SER A 45 5.26 -12.54 3.97
C SER A 45 5.06 -12.77 2.49
N SER A 46 3.81 -12.72 2.03
CA SER A 46 3.40 -12.70 0.62
C SER A 46 3.33 -11.29 0.02
N PHE A 47 3.38 -10.25 0.86
CA PHE A 47 3.33 -8.86 0.42
C PHE A 47 4.70 -8.23 0.39
N PHE A 48 4.99 -7.53 -0.70
CA PHE A 48 6.22 -6.75 -0.80
C PHE A 48 5.98 -5.44 -1.56
N ILE A 49 6.79 -4.46 -1.22
CA ILE A 49 6.89 -3.18 -1.89
C ILE A 49 8.36 -2.85 -2.13
N PHE A 50 8.57 -1.81 -2.91
CA PHE A 50 9.91 -1.32 -3.22
C PHE A 50 10.05 0.14 -2.78
N ALA A 51 11.28 0.50 -2.43
CA ALA A 51 11.73 1.87 -2.38
C ALA A 51 13.00 1.99 -3.23
N ASN A 52 13.31 3.18 -3.73
CA ASN A 52 14.57 3.48 -4.37
C ASN A 52 15.34 4.51 -3.56
N MET A 53 16.66 4.51 -3.75
CA MET A 53 17.52 5.59 -3.29
C MET A 53 18.57 5.89 -4.36
N ASP A 54 18.60 7.15 -4.83
CA ASP A 54 19.52 7.66 -5.84
C ASP A 54 20.65 8.44 -5.15
N SER A 55 21.88 8.09 -5.50
CA SER A 55 23.09 8.75 -5.02
C SER A 55 23.36 10.08 -5.72
N GLY A 56 22.77 10.30 -6.90
CA GLY A 56 23.01 11.45 -7.78
C GLY A 56 24.30 11.35 -8.60
N GLU A 57 25.09 10.27 -8.47
CA GLU A 57 26.40 10.11 -9.13
C GLU A 57 26.54 8.71 -9.73
N ILE A 58 27.30 8.61 -10.84
CA ILE A 58 27.70 7.33 -11.41
C ILE A 58 28.60 6.60 -10.40
N ASP A 59 28.39 5.28 -10.23
CA ASP A 59 29.04 4.43 -9.21
C ASP A 59 28.85 4.94 -7.76
N GLY A 60 27.90 5.82 -7.53
CA GLY A 60 27.64 6.40 -6.21
C GLY A 60 27.18 5.40 -5.15
N ILE A 61 26.54 4.28 -5.56
CA ILE A 61 26.11 3.24 -4.62
C ILE A 61 27.29 2.52 -3.92
N THR A 62 28.52 2.70 -4.41
CA THR A 62 29.73 2.13 -3.77
C THR A 62 30.29 3.01 -2.66
N ASP A 63 29.78 4.25 -2.54
CA ASP A 63 30.22 5.21 -1.53
C ASP A 63 29.77 4.76 -0.13
N PRO A 64 30.67 4.71 0.87
CA PRO A 64 30.34 4.33 2.23
C PRO A 64 29.22 5.19 2.85
N ASN A 65 29.16 6.48 2.55
CA ASN A 65 28.13 7.37 3.09
C ASN A 65 26.75 7.02 2.53
N TYR A 66 26.69 6.70 1.24
CA TYR A 66 25.46 6.22 0.60
C TYR A 66 24.99 4.91 1.21
N LEU A 67 25.89 3.93 1.31
CA LEU A 67 25.55 2.61 1.87
C LEU A 67 25.10 2.71 3.34
N ASN A 68 25.77 3.54 4.14
CA ASN A 68 25.36 3.77 5.53
C ASN A 68 23.99 4.45 5.62
N LYS A 69 23.69 5.41 4.73
CA LYS A 69 22.38 6.05 4.70
C LYS A 69 21.29 5.09 4.22
N LEU A 70 21.59 4.20 3.28
CA LEU A 70 20.71 3.13 2.83
C LEU A 70 20.40 2.15 3.97
N ASP A 71 21.40 1.78 4.75
CA ASP A 71 21.27 0.91 5.92
C ASP A 71 20.47 1.55 7.06
N GLU A 72 20.67 2.85 7.29
CA GLU A 72 19.86 3.65 8.22
C GLU A 72 18.38 3.68 7.78
N PHE A 73 18.10 3.86 6.49
CA PHE A 73 16.75 3.83 5.96
C PHE A 73 16.11 2.45 6.11
N ALA A 74 16.86 1.39 5.80
CA ALA A 74 16.40 0.01 5.96
C ALA A 74 16.09 -0.30 7.44
N THR A 75 16.98 0.07 8.36
CA THR A 75 16.80 -0.11 9.81
C THR A 75 15.57 0.63 10.33
N TRP A 76 15.35 1.88 9.87
CA TRP A 76 14.15 2.62 10.22
C TRP A 76 12.88 1.94 9.70
N LEU A 77 12.89 1.46 8.46
CA LEU A 77 11.77 0.71 7.89
C LEU A 77 11.47 -0.55 8.71
N GLU A 78 12.49 -1.32 9.10
CA GLU A 78 12.35 -2.53 9.93
C GLU A 78 11.82 -2.23 11.35
N SER A 79 11.94 -1.01 11.82
CA SER A 79 11.34 -0.57 13.08
C SER A 79 9.83 -0.31 13.01
N GLN A 80 9.24 -0.34 11.81
CA GLN A 80 7.80 -0.12 11.64
C GLN A 80 7.02 -1.43 11.79
N ASP A 81 5.87 -1.39 12.46
CA ASP A 81 5.05 -2.57 12.75
C ASP A 81 4.54 -3.29 11.49
N GLU A 82 4.43 -2.55 10.37
CA GLU A 82 3.99 -3.09 9.10
C GLU A 82 5.08 -3.88 8.35
N VAL A 83 6.35 -3.75 8.76
CA VAL A 83 7.50 -4.32 8.03
C VAL A 83 7.98 -5.60 8.69
N VAL A 84 8.17 -6.64 7.89
CA VAL A 84 8.74 -7.93 8.31
C VAL A 84 10.26 -7.91 8.16
N THR A 85 10.73 -7.49 6.99
CA THR A 85 12.18 -7.39 6.69
C THR A 85 12.42 -6.48 5.50
N VAL A 86 13.60 -5.91 5.44
CA VAL A 86 14.07 -5.10 4.33
C VAL A 86 15.35 -5.72 3.79
N SER A 87 15.45 -5.84 2.46
CA SER A 87 16.66 -6.33 1.79
C SER A 87 17.23 -5.24 0.90
N THR A 88 18.53 -5.01 1.03
CA THR A 88 19.25 -3.95 0.33
C THR A 88 20.59 -4.43 -0.23
N VAL A 89 21.18 -3.65 -1.11
CA VAL A 89 22.56 -3.91 -1.57
C VAL A 89 23.59 -3.69 -0.43
N ALA A 90 23.27 -2.93 0.60
CA ALA A 90 24.12 -2.75 1.77
C ALA A 90 24.29 -4.07 2.55
N ASP A 91 23.27 -4.92 2.60
CA ASP A 91 23.33 -6.22 3.28
C ASP A 91 24.30 -7.17 2.57
N VAL A 92 24.35 -7.10 1.23
CA VAL A 92 25.34 -7.85 0.45
C VAL A 92 26.77 -7.43 0.82
N ILE A 93 27.04 -6.12 0.93
CA ILE A 93 28.34 -5.59 1.33
C ILE A 93 28.71 -6.00 2.74
N LYS A 94 27.80 -5.87 3.71
CA LYS A 94 28.02 -6.30 5.11
C LYS A 94 28.34 -7.79 5.19
N THR A 95 27.58 -8.61 4.45
CA THR A 95 27.78 -10.07 4.42
C THR A 95 29.12 -10.45 3.81
N LEU A 96 29.52 -9.81 2.71
CA LEU A 96 30.82 -10.05 2.08
C LEU A 96 31.96 -9.60 2.98
N ASN A 97 31.85 -8.43 3.60
CA ASN A 97 32.85 -7.96 4.54
C ASN A 97 33.06 -8.94 5.71
N LYS A 98 31.99 -9.43 6.31
CA LYS A 98 32.05 -10.47 7.32
C LYS A 98 32.75 -11.74 6.80
N ASN A 99 32.35 -12.26 5.64
CA ASN A 99 32.87 -13.50 5.11
C ASN A 99 34.36 -13.40 4.71
N MET A 100 34.79 -12.24 4.18
CA MET A 100 36.20 -11.97 3.87
C MET A 100 37.08 -11.82 5.11
N ASN A 101 36.48 -11.57 6.27
CA ASN A 101 37.17 -11.48 7.57
C ASN A 101 36.91 -12.72 8.45
N ALA A 102 37.06 -13.91 7.88
CA ALA A 102 36.94 -15.21 8.56
C ALA A 102 35.55 -15.47 9.19
N GLY A 103 34.51 -14.80 8.74
CA GLY A 103 33.15 -14.96 9.26
C GLY A 103 32.89 -14.29 10.61
N SER A 104 33.76 -13.42 11.07
CA SER A 104 33.57 -12.69 12.33
C SER A 104 32.45 -11.67 12.25
N ASP A 105 31.54 -11.70 13.22
CA ASP A 105 30.42 -10.76 13.32
C ASP A 105 30.87 -9.31 13.52
N ASP A 106 32.07 -9.06 14.05
CA ASP A 106 32.63 -7.72 14.18
C ASP A 106 32.77 -6.99 12.82
N PHE A 107 32.88 -7.77 11.75
CA PHE A 107 32.97 -7.25 10.38
C PHE A 107 31.64 -7.24 9.62
N TYR A 108 30.50 -7.52 10.28
CA TYR A 108 29.17 -7.31 9.67
C TYR A 108 28.84 -5.81 9.63
N SER A 109 29.59 -5.09 8.83
CA SER A 109 29.52 -3.63 8.70
C SER A 109 29.94 -3.18 7.31
N ILE A 110 29.61 -1.96 6.95
CA ILE A 110 29.97 -1.35 5.67
C ILE A 110 31.42 -0.83 5.79
N PRO A 111 32.36 -1.31 4.94
CA PRO A 111 33.72 -0.77 4.91
C PRO A 111 33.76 0.72 4.54
N ASN A 112 34.56 1.49 5.28
CA ASN A 112 34.78 2.90 4.97
C ASN A 112 35.79 3.09 3.82
N ASN A 113 35.59 2.35 2.72
CA ASN A 113 36.47 2.39 1.55
C ASN A 113 35.66 2.11 0.28
N LYS A 114 35.45 3.15 -0.55
CA LYS A 114 34.68 3.07 -1.79
C LYS A 114 35.21 2.02 -2.76
N ALA A 115 36.55 1.91 -2.91
CA ALA A 115 37.17 0.94 -3.81
C ALA A 115 36.95 -0.50 -3.33
N LEU A 116 36.99 -0.76 -2.03
CA LEU A 116 36.71 -2.08 -1.45
C LEU A 116 35.23 -2.46 -1.63
N ASN A 117 34.30 -1.53 -1.42
CA ASN A 117 32.88 -1.76 -1.67
C ASN A 117 32.63 -2.10 -3.16
N ALA A 118 33.26 -1.38 -4.08
CA ALA A 118 33.18 -1.67 -5.51
C ALA A 118 33.73 -3.07 -5.86
N GLN A 119 34.83 -3.50 -5.20
CA GLN A 119 35.38 -4.85 -5.36
C GLN A 119 34.42 -5.92 -4.81
N TYR A 120 33.76 -5.66 -3.70
CA TYR A 120 32.76 -6.60 -3.14
C TYR A 120 31.55 -6.75 -4.07
N PHE A 121 31.04 -5.69 -4.66
CA PHE A 121 29.97 -5.80 -5.68
C PHE A 121 30.42 -6.64 -6.86
N LEU A 122 31.62 -6.38 -7.40
CA LEU A 122 32.17 -7.13 -8.51
C LEU A 122 32.37 -8.61 -8.16
N MET A 123 32.90 -8.89 -6.98
CA MET A 123 33.08 -10.26 -6.48
C MET A 123 31.74 -10.99 -6.35
N TYR A 124 30.72 -10.33 -5.84
CA TYR A 124 29.36 -10.90 -5.77
C TYR A 124 28.83 -11.24 -7.16
N GLU A 125 28.90 -10.30 -8.10
CA GLU A 125 28.43 -10.49 -9.48
C GLU A 125 29.08 -11.70 -10.16
N PHE A 126 30.38 -11.94 -9.90
CA PHE A 126 31.09 -13.09 -10.44
C PHE A 126 30.86 -14.41 -9.69
N SER A 127 30.38 -14.36 -8.46
CA SER A 127 30.23 -15.53 -7.60
C SER A 127 28.84 -16.16 -7.66
N VAL A 128 27.84 -15.42 -8.10
CA VAL A 128 26.45 -15.89 -8.10
C VAL A 128 26.05 -16.52 -9.44
N PRO A 129 25.15 -17.53 -9.44
CA PRO A 129 24.57 -18.07 -10.64
C PRO A 129 23.80 -17.02 -11.44
N TYR A 130 23.63 -17.28 -12.74
CA TYR A 130 22.82 -16.45 -13.63
C TYR A 130 21.39 -16.24 -13.05
N GLY A 131 20.95 -14.99 -12.98
CA GLY A 131 19.65 -14.60 -12.43
C GLY A 131 19.64 -14.27 -10.93
N MET A 132 20.75 -14.50 -10.21
CA MET A 132 20.94 -14.10 -8.82
C MET A 132 21.80 -12.82 -8.68
N ASP A 133 22.13 -12.20 -9.81
CA ASP A 133 22.88 -10.95 -9.85
C ASP A 133 22.08 -9.74 -9.31
N LEU A 134 22.76 -8.64 -9.07
CA LEU A 134 22.15 -7.42 -8.52
C LEU A 134 21.48 -6.53 -9.57
N LYS A 135 21.35 -6.97 -10.83
CA LYS A 135 20.74 -6.17 -11.90
C LYS A 135 19.32 -5.73 -11.61
N ASN A 136 18.61 -6.49 -10.76
CA ASN A 136 17.27 -6.13 -10.31
C ASN A 136 17.25 -5.22 -9.07
N GLN A 137 18.42 -4.97 -8.46
CA GLN A 137 18.53 -4.21 -7.22
C GLN A 137 19.26 -2.87 -7.40
N MET A 138 19.94 -2.67 -8.53
CA MET A 138 20.63 -1.43 -8.85
C MET A 138 20.60 -1.11 -10.34
N THR A 139 20.79 0.16 -10.67
CA THR A 139 20.91 0.63 -12.04
C THR A 139 22.25 0.19 -12.67
N ALA A 140 22.28 0.09 -14.00
CA ALA A 140 23.48 -0.33 -14.73
C ALA A 140 24.69 0.60 -14.53
N ASN A 141 24.44 1.89 -14.31
CA ASN A 141 25.48 2.89 -14.00
C ASN A 141 25.79 3.00 -12.50
N LYS A 142 25.18 2.14 -11.68
CA LYS A 142 25.39 2.09 -10.23
C LYS A 142 25.16 3.44 -9.52
N SER A 143 24.20 4.23 -10.02
CA SER A 143 23.81 5.49 -9.37
C SER A 143 22.70 5.31 -8.37
N GLU A 144 21.85 4.28 -8.53
CA GLU A 144 20.63 4.10 -7.77
C GLU A 144 20.48 2.64 -7.36
N SER A 145 19.99 2.42 -6.16
CA SER A 145 19.62 1.07 -5.69
C SER A 145 18.17 1.00 -5.21
N ARG A 146 17.63 -0.22 -5.23
CA ARG A 146 16.28 -0.56 -4.81
C ARG A 146 16.32 -1.35 -3.51
N LEU A 147 15.44 -0.96 -2.58
CA LEU A 147 15.12 -1.74 -1.39
C LEU A 147 13.93 -2.64 -1.68
N LEU A 148 13.98 -3.88 -1.26
CA LEU A 148 12.85 -4.80 -1.22
C LEU A 148 12.34 -4.85 0.22
N ILE A 149 11.10 -4.42 0.43
CA ILE A 149 10.46 -4.33 1.74
C ILE A 149 9.34 -5.37 1.78
N ARG A 150 9.44 -6.33 2.68
CA ARG A 150 8.38 -7.32 2.93
C ARG A 150 7.48 -6.81 4.04
N LEU A 151 6.18 -6.95 3.86
CA LEU A 151 5.17 -6.35 4.72
C LEU A 151 4.28 -7.42 5.35
N ASN A 152 3.87 -7.17 6.58
CA ASN A 152 2.72 -7.86 7.16
C ASN A 152 1.44 -7.51 6.39
N ASN A 153 0.38 -8.29 6.61
CA ASN A 153 -0.95 -7.90 6.15
C ASN A 153 -1.43 -6.68 6.98
N PHE A 154 -1.92 -5.67 6.29
CA PHE A 154 -2.40 -4.43 6.92
C PHE A 154 -3.52 -3.78 6.10
N THR A 155 -4.34 -2.99 6.77
CA THR A 155 -5.50 -2.34 6.19
C THR A 155 -5.12 -1.14 5.32
N SER A 156 -6.06 -0.68 4.49
CA SER A 156 -5.88 0.53 3.67
C SER A 156 -5.54 1.77 4.50
N ILE A 157 -6.07 1.88 5.71
CA ILE A 157 -5.79 2.99 6.63
C ILE A 157 -4.34 2.93 7.11
N GLN A 158 -3.88 1.75 7.54
CA GLN A 158 -2.50 1.53 7.98
C GLN A 158 -1.51 1.77 6.84
N SER A 159 -1.82 1.28 5.63
CA SER A 159 -1.00 1.50 4.43
C SER A 159 -0.77 2.98 4.15
N LYS A 160 -1.83 3.80 4.18
CA LYS A 160 -1.71 5.25 3.98
C LYS A 160 -0.88 5.93 5.06
N ALA A 161 -1.10 5.53 6.32
CA ALA A 161 -0.33 6.07 7.45
C ALA A 161 1.16 5.72 7.33
N PHE A 162 1.48 4.47 6.96
CA PHE A 162 2.85 4.02 6.70
C PHE A 162 3.49 4.78 5.55
N HIS A 163 2.79 4.94 4.41
CA HIS A 163 3.28 5.74 3.28
C HIS A 163 3.60 7.18 3.68
N GLN A 164 2.72 7.83 4.44
CA GLN A 164 2.96 9.22 4.90
C GLN A 164 4.14 9.31 5.86
N ARG A 165 4.29 8.36 6.79
CA ARG A 165 5.45 8.30 7.70
C ARG A 165 6.74 8.10 6.93
N THR A 166 6.75 7.19 5.96
CA THR A 166 7.92 6.93 5.12
C THR A 166 8.31 8.15 4.30
N LYS A 167 7.34 8.81 3.67
CA LYS A 167 7.60 10.05 2.94
C LYS A 167 8.21 11.13 3.84
N LYS A 168 7.65 11.32 5.02
CA LYS A 168 8.19 12.29 5.98
C LYS A 168 9.62 11.94 6.39
N TRP A 169 9.89 10.67 6.67
CA TRP A 169 11.25 10.24 7.03
C TRP A 169 12.25 10.50 5.90
N ILE A 170 11.88 10.21 4.65
CA ILE A 170 12.67 10.50 3.45
C ILE A 170 12.98 12.00 3.37
N ASP A 171 11.96 12.85 3.48
CA ASP A 171 12.11 14.30 3.40
C ASP A 171 13.02 14.86 4.52
N ASP A 172 12.96 14.27 5.72
CA ASP A 172 13.70 14.76 6.90
C ASP A 172 15.14 14.20 6.96
N ASN A 173 15.44 13.00 6.41
CA ASN A 173 16.66 12.26 6.73
C ASN A 173 17.57 11.92 5.54
N LEU A 174 17.07 11.87 4.29
CA LEU A 174 17.93 11.47 3.16
C LEU A 174 18.97 12.53 2.77
N GLY A 175 18.79 13.79 3.13
CA GLY A 175 19.74 14.85 2.88
C GLY A 175 19.93 15.13 1.39
N SER A 176 21.12 14.82 0.85
CA SER A 176 21.44 15.00 -0.58
C SER A 176 20.96 13.87 -1.48
N TYR A 177 20.65 12.72 -0.91
CA TYR A 177 20.15 11.58 -1.66
C TYR A 177 18.65 11.76 -1.97
N LYS A 178 18.20 11.11 -3.06
CA LYS A 178 16.81 11.21 -3.52
C LYS A 178 16.11 9.87 -3.43
N SER A 179 14.83 9.90 -3.17
CA SER A 179 13.95 8.73 -3.24
C SER A 179 12.57 9.18 -3.71
N ASP A 180 11.97 8.41 -4.60
CA ASP A 180 10.58 8.61 -5.02
C ASP A 180 9.58 8.09 -3.98
N GLY A 181 10.07 7.51 -2.91
CA GLY A 181 9.28 6.90 -1.85
C GLY A 181 9.07 5.41 -2.04
N ILE A 182 8.04 4.90 -1.37
CA ILE A 182 7.66 3.49 -1.46
C ILE A 182 6.60 3.27 -2.54
N VAL A 183 6.75 2.20 -3.32
CA VAL A 183 5.85 1.84 -4.41
C VAL A 183 5.52 0.35 -4.38
N GLY A 184 4.29 0.01 -4.73
CA GLY A 184 3.82 -1.37 -4.80
C GLY A 184 2.31 -1.46 -4.66
N ILE A 185 1.74 -2.62 -4.98
CA ILE A 185 0.29 -2.84 -4.92
C ILE A 185 -0.28 -2.49 -3.53
N PRO A 186 0.30 -2.95 -2.40
CA PRO A 186 -0.23 -2.66 -1.08
C PRO A 186 -0.30 -1.17 -0.71
N VAL A 187 0.59 -0.35 -1.29
CA VAL A 187 0.58 1.11 -1.08
C VAL A 187 -0.33 1.83 -2.07
N MET A 188 -0.38 1.37 -3.32
CA MET A 188 -1.17 1.99 -4.39
C MET A 188 -2.67 1.70 -4.22
N PHE A 189 -3.03 0.48 -3.84
CA PHE A 189 -4.41 0.02 -3.77
C PHE A 189 -5.32 0.91 -2.91
N PRO A 190 -4.92 1.37 -1.70
CA PRO A 190 -5.72 2.28 -0.88
C PRO A 190 -6.08 3.62 -1.55
N TYR A 191 -5.22 4.12 -2.42
CA TYR A 191 -5.50 5.35 -3.17
C TYR A 191 -6.47 5.10 -4.31
N VAL A 192 -6.29 4.00 -5.06
CA VAL A 192 -7.22 3.57 -6.12
C VAL A 192 -8.62 3.34 -5.53
N TYR A 193 -8.68 2.66 -4.40
CA TYR A 193 -9.92 2.43 -3.66
C TYR A 193 -10.61 3.75 -3.28
N GLN A 194 -9.86 4.68 -2.71
CA GLN A 194 -10.39 5.99 -2.32
C GLN A 194 -10.94 6.76 -3.52
N GLU A 195 -10.21 6.83 -4.63
CA GLU A 195 -10.64 7.53 -5.83
C GLU A 195 -11.89 6.88 -6.45
N ASN A 196 -11.93 5.56 -6.50
CA ASN A 196 -13.11 4.83 -6.99
C ASN A 196 -14.33 5.09 -6.10
N THR A 197 -14.18 5.03 -4.79
CA THR A 197 -15.29 5.29 -3.84
C THR A 197 -15.78 6.73 -3.96
N GLN A 198 -14.89 7.71 -4.05
CA GLN A 198 -15.26 9.10 -4.29
C GLN A 198 -15.94 9.29 -5.64
N GLY A 199 -15.45 8.60 -6.68
CA GLY A 199 -16.07 8.60 -8.00
C GLY A 199 -17.50 8.08 -7.98
N LEU A 200 -17.76 6.97 -7.26
CA LEU A 200 -19.08 6.41 -7.07
C LEU A 200 -20.01 7.38 -6.32
N ILE A 201 -19.54 8.01 -5.26
CA ILE A 201 -20.34 9.00 -4.50
C ILE A 201 -20.69 10.21 -5.38
N ARG A 202 -19.72 10.74 -6.15
CA ARG A 202 -19.97 11.85 -7.08
C ARG A 202 -20.98 11.45 -8.16
N GLY A 203 -20.82 10.24 -8.72
CA GLY A 203 -21.76 9.67 -9.71
C GLY A 203 -23.18 9.53 -9.15
N LEU A 204 -23.31 9.07 -7.92
CA LEU A 204 -24.58 8.93 -7.20
C LEU A 204 -25.29 10.30 -7.05
N ILE A 205 -24.56 11.31 -6.59
CA ILE A 205 -25.10 12.68 -6.43
C ILE A 205 -25.55 13.23 -7.79
N PHE A 206 -24.75 13.03 -8.84
CA PHE A 206 -25.10 13.46 -10.20
C PHE A 206 -26.34 12.74 -10.74
N SER A 207 -26.46 11.43 -10.51
CA SER A 207 -27.63 10.63 -10.91
C SER A 207 -28.91 11.12 -10.20
N PHE A 208 -28.86 11.41 -8.92
CA PHE A 208 -29.99 12.01 -8.21
C PHE A 208 -30.36 13.37 -8.77
N GLY A 209 -29.38 14.19 -9.15
CA GLY A 209 -29.64 15.47 -9.82
C GLY A 209 -30.42 15.29 -11.14
N ILE A 210 -30.03 14.32 -11.98
CA ILE A 210 -30.74 13.99 -13.22
C ILE A 210 -32.17 13.51 -12.94
N ILE A 211 -32.35 12.60 -11.96
CA ILE A 211 -33.66 12.07 -11.57
C ILE A 211 -34.59 13.22 -11.14
N ILE A 212 -34.10 14.15 -10.31
CA ILE A 212 -34.89 15.31 -9.87
C ILE A 212 -35.36 16.15 -11.09
N VAL A 213 -34.43 16.41 -12.01
CA VAL A 213 -34.74 17.23 -13.22
C VAL A 213 -35.76 16.53 -14.11
N VAL A 214 -35.52 15.24 -14.43
CA VAL A 214 -36.41 14.47 -15.31
C VAL A 214 -37.83 14.39 -14.74
N ILE A 215 -37.94 14.02 -13.45
CA ILE A 215 -39.26 13.94 -12.80
C ILE A 215 -39.91 15.32 -12.66
N GLY A 216 -39.13 16.35 -12.31
CA GLY A 216 -39.62 17.71 -12.19
C GLY A 216 -40.16 18.25 -13.49
N VAL A 217 -39.48 18.00 -14.62
CA VAL A 217 -39.93 18.41 -15.97
C VAL A 217 -41.16 17.60 -16.39
N THR A 218 -41.12 16.28 -16.21
CA THR A 218 -42.22 15.38 -16.62
C THR A 218 -43.50 15.72 -15.87
N LEU A 219 -43.44 15.98 -14.58
CA LEU A 219 -44.58 16.31 -13.75
C LEU A 219 -44.86 17.82 -13.68
N ARG A 220 -44.08 18.64 -14.42
CA ARG A 220 -44.15 20.10 -14.40
C ARG A 220 -44.17 20.70 -12.99
N SER A 221 -43.43 20.09 -12.07
CA SER A 221 -43.41 20.48 -10.66
C SER A 221 -42.11 20.18 -10.01
N VAL A 222 -41.38 21.22 -9.59
CA VAL A 222 -40.12 21.11 -8.84
C VAL A 222 -40.33 20.37 -7.51
N ARG A 223 -41.50 20.52 -6.87
CA ARG A 223 -41.80 19.86 -5.61
C ARG A 223 -41.81 18.34 -5.76
N PHE A 224 -42.44 17.80 -6.82
CA PHE A 224 -42.43 16.34 -7.05
C PHE A 224 -41.05 15.85 -7.47
N GLY A 225 -40.27 16.64 -8.21
CA GLY A 225 -38.86 16.32 -8.46
C GLY A 225 -38.06 16.15 -7.18
N LEU A 226 -38.17 17.07 -6.23
CA LEU A 226 -37.48 16.97 -4.95
C LEU A 226 -37.98 15.81 -4.07
N ILE A 227 -39.31 15.57 -4.04
CA ILE A 227 -39.87 14.45 -3.26
C ILE A 227 -39.40 13.10 -3.80
N SER A 228 -39.11 13.00 -5.13
CA SER A 228 -38.62 11.75 -5.73
C SER A 228 -37.28 11.27 -5.21
N VAL A 229 -36.49 12.13 -4.56
CA VAL A 229 -35.24 11.75 -3.90
C VAL A 229 -35.50 10.78 -2.75
N VAL A 230 -36.58 10.98 -2.01
CA VAL A 230 -36.89 10.19 -0.81
C VAL A 230 -36.95 8.66 -1.08
N PRO A 231 -37.76 8.20 -2.07
CA PRO A 231 -37.82 6.76 -2.36
C PRO A 231 -36.50 6.16 -2.88
N ASN A 232 -35.59 6.96 -3.39
CA ASN A 232 -34.28 6.50 -3.84
C ASN A 232 -33.23 6.53 -2.74
N VAL A 233 -33.23 7.55 -1.88
CA VAL A 233 -32.25 7.70 -0.79
C VAL A 233 -32.57 6.80 0.41
N VAL A 234 -33.86 6.63 0.76
CA VAL A 234 -34.24 5.82 1.92
C VAL A 234 -33.78 4.37 1.82
N PRO A 235 -33.95 3.63 0.69
CA PRO A 235 -33.41 2.28 0.55
C PRO A 235 -31.88 2.23 0.71
N PHE A 236 -31.17 3.21 0.18
CA PHE A 236 -29.72 3.32 0.33
C PHE A 236 -29.31 3.45 1.81
N LEU A 237 -29.94 4.38 2.54
CA LEU A 237 -29.69 4.55 3.97
C LEU A 237 -30.06 3.31 4.78
N LEU A 238 -31.17 2.64 4.43
CA LEU A 238 -31.56 1.41 5.09
C LEU A 238 -30.57 0.28 4.86
N ALA A 239 -30.05 0.13 3.63
CA ALA A 239 -29.06 -0.89 3.32
C ALA A 239 -27.77 -0.70 4.14
N TYR A 240 -27.24 0.53 4.22
CA TYR A 240 -26.08 0.84 5.08
C TYR A 240 -26.40 0.70 6.57
N GLY A 241 -27.60 1.08 7.00
CA GLY A 241 -28.04 0.88 8.36
C GLY A 241 -28.12 -0.59 8.76
N VAL A 242 -28.61 -1.46 7.88
CA VAL A 242 -28.60 -2.92 8.08
C VAL A 242 -27.16 -3.44 8.06
N LEU A 243 -26.33 -3.01 7.11
CA LEU A 243 -24.93 -3.39 7.04
C LEU A 243 -24.19 -3.10 8.36
N SER A 244 -24.46 -1.96 8.99
CA SER A 244 -23.82 -1.55 10.25
C SER A 244 -24.11 -2.47 11.46
N ILE A 245 -25.15 -3.31 11.36
CA ILE A 245 -25.45 -4.33 12.38
C ILE A 245 -24.46 -5.51 12.26
N PHE A 246 -24.04 -5.83 11.03
CA PHE A 246 -23.19 -7.00 10.74
C PHE A 246 -21.71 -6.66 10.72
N THR A 247 -21.36 -5.45 10.26
CA THR A 247 -19.98 -5.01 10.17
C THR A 247 -19.84 -3.52 10.45
N LYS A 248 -18.65 -3.11 10.92
CA LYS A 248 -18.27 -1.70 11.02
C LYS A 248 -17.47 -1.23 9.81
N VAL A 249 -16.95 -2.18 9.03
CA VAL A 249 -16.11 -1.91 7.86
C VAL A 249 -16.97 -1.92 6.60
N VAL A 250 -16.91 -0.85 5.83
CA VAL A 250 -17.50 -0.75 4.49
C VAL A 250 -16.40 -0.91 3.46
N THR A 251 -16.46 -2.00 2.71
CA THR A 251 -15.56 -2.22 1.58
C THR A 251 -16.14 -1.62 0.29
N PHE A 252 -15.30 -1.49 -0.73
CA PHE A 252 -15.73 -1.10 -2.07
C PHE A 252 -16.81 -2.06 -2.61
N SER A 253 -16.66 -3.36 -2.38
CA SER A 253 -17.61 -4.38 -2.79
C SER A 253 -19.00 -4.19 -2.16
N HIS A 254 -19.06 -3.84 -0.87
CA HIS A 254 -20.33 -3.51 -0.21
C HIS A 254 -21.01 -2.31 -0.87
N THR A 255 -20.23 -1.27 -1.19
CA THR A 255 -20.75 -0.06 -1.84
C THR A 255 -21.30 -0.38 -3.22
N VAL A 256 -20.56 -1.10 -4.06
CA VAL A 256 -20.99 -1.51 -5.40
C VAL A 256 -22.23 -2.41 -5.34
N ALA A 257 -22.26 -3.40 -4.46
CA ALA A 257 -23.38 -4.31 -4.29
C ALA A 257 -24.68 -3.55 -3.90
N ILE A 258 -24.59 -2.61 -2.96
CA ILE A 258 -25.73 -1.79 -2.53
C ILE A 258 -26.23 -0.91 -3.69
N LEU A 259 -25.33 -0.29 -4.46
CA LEU A 259 -25.70 0.54 -5.62
C LEU A 259 -26.42 -0.28 -6.70
N ILE A 260 -25.91 -1.47 -7.01
CA ILE A 260 -26.54 -2.38 -7.99
C ILE A 260 -27.90 -2.85 -7.49
N ALA A 261 -28.02 -3.21 -6.20
CA ALA A 261 -29.27 -3.70 -5.63
C ALA A 261 -30.40 -2.63 -5.61
N ILE A 262 -30.04 -1.34 -5.60
CA ILE A 262 -30.99 -0.23 -5.64
C ILE A 262 -31.39 0.11 -7.09
N GLY A 263 -30.71 -0.47 -8.08
CA GLY A 263 -31.07 -0.30 -9.50
C GLY A 263 -30.48 0.96 -10.12
N LEU A 264 -29.32 1.36 -9.65
CA LEU A 264 -28.54 2.45 -10.27
C LEU A 264 -27.63 1.95 -11.36
#